data_9ff80a2148c21732e28093e8c9cc3e93
#
_entry.id   9ff80a2148c21732e28093e8c9cc3e93
#
_cell.length_a   1.000
_cell.length_b   1.000
_cell.length_c   1.000
_cell.angle_alpha   90.00
_cell.angle_beta   90.00
_cell.angle_gamma   90.00
#
_symmetry.space_group_name_H-M   'P 1'
#
loop_
_entity.id
_entity.type
_entity.pdbx_description
1 polymer ?
#
loop_
_entity_poly.entity_id
_entity_poly.type
_entity_poly.pdbx_seq_one_letter_code
_entity_poly.pdbx_strand_id
1 'polypeptide(L)'
;MARTATWSRSVSLFRAFLREQTDPNFCYGVLAADSARQRGEHVSLDGATVLDVGGGPGYFADAFRGEGAVYVGLEPDVGEMAARGEPEPGTVRGSGEALPVRTAAVDVCYSSNVLEHVRSPWQMTAEMVRVTRPGGTVFLSFTPWWSPHGGHETGPWHYLGGHRARRRYRRRNGREPKNKFGESLFRVSVGEALRWARTCPDVEVLATFPRYHPWWATWVLKVPGLREIVSWNLVVVMRRK
;
A
#
# COMPACT_ATOMS: atom_id res chain seq x y z
N MET A 1 8.65 -11.76 -14.41
CA MET A 1 7.76 -11.99 -13.25
C MET A 1 8.35 -13.08 -12.40
N ALA A 2 8.65 -12.76 -11.18
CA ALA A 2 9.32 -13.67 -10.29
C ALA A 2 8.50 -14.91 -9.97
N ARG A 3 9.14 -16.03 -10.09
CA ARG A 3 8.60 -17.34 -9.68
C ARG A 3 8.39 -17.47 -8.15
N THR A 4 8.67 -16.42 -7.38
CA THR A 4 8.59 -16.38 -5.91
C THR A 4 7.16 -16.26 -5.39
N ALA A 5 6.19 -15.77 -6.18
CA ALA A 5 4.77 -15.75 -5.80
C ALA A 5 4.14 -17.15 -5.86
N THR A 6 4.62 -18.06 -5.02
CA THR A 6 4.15 -19.45 -4.92
C THR A 6 2.81 -19.54 -4.19
N TRP A 7 2.12 -20.68 -4.32
CA TRP A 7 0.89 -20.95 -3.58
C TRP A 7 1.11 -20.93 -2.06
N SER A 8 2.22 -21.49 -1.57
CA SER A 8 2.58 -21.49 -0.14
C SER A 8 2.75 -20.07 0.41
N ARG A 9 3.38 -19.18 -0.37
CA ARG A 9 3.48 -17.76 -0.05
C ARG A 9 2.09 -17.12 0.07
N SER A 10 1.21 -17.34 -0.90
CA SER A 10 -0.15 -16.81 -0.88
C SER A 10 -0.94 -17.24 0.35
N VAL A 11 -0.83 -18.51 0.75
CA VAL A 11 -1.43 -19.04 1.99
C VAL A 11 -0.84 -18.38 3.23
N SER A 12 0.48 -18.18 3.29
CA SER A 12 1.15 -17.52 4.42
C SER A 12 0.69 -16.07 4.57
N LEU A 13 0.66 -15.31 3.48
CA LEU A 13 0.19 -13.91 3.48
C LEU A 13 -1.29 -13.82 3.88
N PHE A 14 -2.12 -14.71 3.38
CA PHE A 14 -3.53 -14.74 3.74
C PHE A 14 -3.75 -15.06 5.22
N ARG A 15 -3.00 -16.02 5.77
CA ARG A 15 -3.03 -16.33 7.22
C ARG A 15 -2.57 -15.14 8.07
N ALA A 16 -1.55 -14.42 7.63
CA ALA A 16 -1.08 -13.21 8.30
C ALA A 16 -2.18 -12.13 8.25
N PHE A 17 -2.78 -11.91 7.10
CA PHE A 17 -3.87 -10.97 6.91
C PHE A 17 -5.08 -11.26 7.83
N LEU A 18 -5.47 -12.52 8.02
CA LEU A 18 -6.55 -12.88 8.93
C LEU A 18 -6.28 -12.49 10.40
N ARG A 19 -5.01 -12.24 10.75
CA ARG A 19 -4.59 -11.79 12.09
C ARG A 19 -4.38 -10.28 12.19
N GLU A 20 -4.57 -9.53 11.12
CA GLU A 20 -4.33 -8.07 11.10
C GLU A 20 -5.01 -7.33 12.23
N GLN A 21 -6.26 -7.68 12.55
CA GLN A 21 -7.06 -7.04 13.61
C GLN A 21 -6.67 -7.47 15.03
N THR A 22 -6.03 -8.63 15.20
CA THR A 22 -5.68 -9.20 16.52
C THR A 22 -4.18 -9.12 16.80
N ASP A 23 -3.36 -9.16 15.76
CA ASP A 23 -1.90 -9.09 15.84
C ASP A 23 -1.33 -8.36 14.60
N PRO A 24 -1.47 -7.02 14.56
CA PRO A 24 -0.98 -6.21 13.45
C PRO A 24 0.54 -6.32 13.29
N ASN A 25 1.30 -6.46 14.37
CA ASN A 25 2.76 -6.61 14.30
C ASN A 25 3.16 -7.85 13.50
N PHE A 26 2.52 -8.98 13.76
CA PHE A 26 2.76 -10.21 12.98
C PHE A 26 2.37 -10.05 11.52
N CYS A 27 1.18 -9.51 11.25
CA CYS A 27 0.68 -9.32 9.89
C CYS A 27 1.62 -8.43 9.07
N TYR A 28 1.92 -7.24 9.58
CA TYR A 28 2.78 -6.29 8.88
C TYR A 28 4.25 -6.73 8.83
N GLY A 29 4.74 -7.48 9.81
CA GLY A 29 6.07 -8.11 9.76
C GLY A 29 6.19 -9.11 8.61
N VAL A 30 5.19 -9.96 8.41
CA VAL A 30 5.15 -10.90 7.26
C VAL A 30 5.06 -10.15 5.94
N LEU A 31 4.23 -9.10 5.86
CA LEU A 31 4.10 -8.24 4.68
C LEU A 31 5.40 -7.50 4.37
N ALA A 32 6.11 -7.02 5.39
CA ALA A 32 7.39 -6.33 5.25
C ALA A 32 8.47 -7.26 4.65
N ALA A 33 8.64 -8.44 5.23
CA ALA A 33 9.58 -9.45 4.73
C ALA A 33 9.25 -9.90 3.30
N ASP A 34 7.96 -9.99 2.95
CA ASP A 34 7.50 -10.30 1.61
C ASP A 34 7.78 -9.17 0.62
N SER A 35 7.52 -7.92 1.03
CA SER A 35 7.79 -6.72 0.21
C SER A 35 9.27 -6.53 -0.04
N ALA A 36 10.12 -6.75 0.94
CA ALA A 36 11.57 -6.68 0.79
C ALA A 36 12.05 -7.71 -0.24
N ARG A 37 11.60 -8.97 -0.13
CA ARG A 37 11.92 -10.03 -1.10
C ARG A 37 11.43 -9.73 -2.51
N GLN A 38 10.18 -9.28 -2.68
CA GLN A 38 9.63 -8.95 -4.00
C GLN A 38 10.37 -7.80 -4.68
N ARG A 39 10.86 -6.85 -3.90
CA ARG A 39 11.67 -5.75 -4.41
C ARG A 39 13.08 -6.15 -4.78
N GLY A 40 13.71 -7.03 -4.04
CA GLY A 40 15.04 -7.57 -4.36
C GLY A 40 15.12 -8.15 -5.77
N GLU A 41 13.96 -8.48 -6.38
CA GLU A 41 13.88 -8.89 -7.78
C GLU A 41 13.98 -7.72 -8.78
N HIS A 42 13.75 -6.47 -8.33
CA HIS A 42 13.70 -5.29 -9.19
C HIS A 42 14.78 -4.25 -8.85
N VAL A 43 15.21 -4.14 -7.60
CA VAL A 43 16.19 -3.12 -7.14
C VAL A 43 16.94 -3.62 -5.91
N SER A 44 18.27 -3.49 -5.90
CA SER A 44 19.06 -3.64 -4.67
C SER A 44 18.69 -2.53 -3.69
N LEU A 45 18.57 -2.89 -2.41
CA LEU A 45 18.31 -1.94 -1.31
C LEU A 45 19.58 -1.52 -0.58
N ASP A 46 20.69 -2.20 -0.83
CA ASP A 46 21.96 -1.90 -0.17
C ASP A 46 22.43 -0.47 -0.49
N GLY A 47 22.56 0.34 0.54
CA GLY A 47 22.87 1.76 0.45
C GLY A 47 21.74 2.65 -0.11
N ALA A 48 20.58 2.09 -0.49
CA ALA A 48 19.49 2.85 -1.07
C ALA A 48 18.68 3.62 -0.01
N THR A 49 18.32 4.86 -0.33
CA THR A 49 17.37 5.65 0.49
C THR A 49 15.92 5.24 0.14
N VAL A 50 15.21 4.73 1.13
CA VAL A 50 13.79 4.33 1.04
C VAL A 50 12.92 5.33 1.79
N LEU A 51 11.99 5.99 1.10
CA LEU A 51 10.92 6.77 1.71
C LEU A 51 9.65 5.91 1.78
N ASP A 52 9.16 5.64 3.00
CA ASP A 52 7.92 4.90 3.26
C ASP A 52 6.77 5.88 3.54
N VAL A 53 5.92 6.10 2.55
CA VAL A 53 4.81 7.06 2.61
C VAL A 53 3.59 6.40 3.22
N GLY A 54 3.16 6.89 4.38
CA GLY A 54 2.14 6.28 5.22
C GLY A 54 2.71 5.08 5.99
N GLY A 55 3.97 5.19 6.42
CA GLY A 55 4.68 4.10 7.13
C GLY A 55 4.12 3.78 8.51
N GLY A 56 3.18 4.58 9.02
CA GLY A 56 2.60 4.41 10.34
C GLY A 56 3.67 4.35 11.42
N PRO A 57 3.65 3.35 12.31
CA PRO A 57 4.66 3.19 13.37
C PRO A 57 5.96 2.51 12.89
N GLY A 58 6.24 2.45 11.59
CA GLY A 58 7.48 1.90 11.04
C GLY A 58 7.51 0.37 10.92
N TYR A 59 6.40 -0.29 10.61
CA TYR A 59 6.36 -1.76 10.46
C TYR A 59 7.37 -2.32 9.44
N PHE A 60 7.74 -1.53 8.45
CA PHE A 60 8.65 -1.94 7.37
C PHE A 60 10.11 -1.54 7.61
N ALA A 61 10.39 -0.73 8.64
CA ALA A 61 11.72 -0.16 8.91
C ALA A 61 12.80 -1.24 9.06
N ASP A 62 12.55 -2.22 9.95
CA ASP A 62 13.51 -3.29 10.22
C ASP A 62 13.80 -4.15 8.98
N ALA A 63 12.76 -4.44 8.19
CA ALA A 63 12.92 -5.24 6.98
C ALA A 63 13.76 -4.50 5.92
N PHE A 64 13.59 -3.19 5.78
CA PHE A 64 14.35 -2.41 4.82
C PHE A 64 15.78 -2.15 5.28
N ARG A 65 15.98 -1.86 6.57
CA ARG A 65 17.32 -1.74 7.15
C ARG A 65 18.09 -3.07 7.10
N GLY A 66 17.40 -4.19 7.31
CA GLY A 66 17.99 -5.53 7.19
C GLY A 66 18.52 -5.85 5.79
N GLU A 67 18.00 -5.19 4.76
CA GLU A 67 18.47 -5.26 3.37
C GLU A 67 19.51 -4.15 3.03
N GLY A 68 20.00 -3.42 4.03
CA GLY A 68 21.01 -2.37 3.87
C GLY A 68 20.47 -0.98 3.50
N ALA A 69 19.16 -0.76 3.53
CA ALA A 69 18.57 0.52 3.17
C ALA A 69 18.67 1.57 4.27
N VAL A 70 18.79 2.84 3.87
CA VAL A 70 18.52 4.00 4.70
C VAL A 70 17.02 4.25 4.69
N TYR A 71 16.33 3.95 5.80
CA TYR A 71 14.88 4.06 5.91
C TYR A 71 14.46 5.42 6.44
N VAL A 72 13.48 6.03 5.79
CA VAL A 72 12.78 7.26 6.22
C VAL A 72 11.28 7.00 6.16
N GLY A 73 10.59 7.07 7.30
CA GLY A 73 9.13 7.00 7.37
C GLY A 73 8.49 8.37 7.17
N LEU A 74 7.28 8.41 6.60
CA LEU A 74 6.45 9.61 6.54
C LEU A 74 5.03 9.25 6.92
N GLU A 75 4.46 9.95 7.92
CA GLU A 75 3.12 9.71 8.43
C GLU A 75 2.46 11.04 8.85
N PRO A 76 1.23 11.36 8.42
CA PRO A 76 0.55 12.58 8.84
C PRO A 76 -0.03 12.50 10.27
N ASP A 77 -0.44 11.31 10.73
CA ASP A 77 -1.12 11.11 12.01
C ASP A 77 -0.14 10.74 13.13
N VAL A 78 -0.07 11.57 14.16
CA VAL A 78 0.83 11.36 15.32
C VAL A 78 0.43 10.11 16.12
N GLY A 79 -0.85 9.78 16.18
CA GLY A 79 -1.34 8.58 16.87
C GLY A 79 -0.90 7.30 16.15
N GLU A 80 -0.96 7.28 14.83
CA GLU A 80 -0.47 6.14 14.03
C GLU A 80 1.07 6.05 14.11
N MET A 81 1.80 7.17 14.09
CA MET A 81 3.27 7.17 14.31
C MET A 81 3.65 6.49 15.64
N ALA A 82 2.90 6.77 16.70
CA ALA A 82 3.14 6.26 18.05
C ALA A 82 2.42 4.94 18.37
N ALA A 83 1.78 4.28 17.40
CA ALA A 83 0.95 3.09 17.66
C ALA A 83 1.74 1.87 18.22
N ARG A 84 3.08 1.89 18.12
CA ARG A 84 3.98 0.89 18.72
C ARG A 84 4.75 1.41 19.95
N GLY A 85 4.34 2.57 20.50
CA GLY A 85 5.02 3.28 21.58
C GLY A 85 5.64 4.57 21.07
N GLU A 86 6.97 4.64 20.93
CA GLU A 86 7.64 5.80 20.34
C GLU A 86 7.64 5.75 18.80
N PRO A 87 7.59 6.90 18.13
CA PRO A 87 7.76 6.97 16.69
C PRO A 87 9.07 6.33 16.23
N GLU A 88 9.01 5.63 15.11
CA GLU A 88 10.20 5.03 14.50
C GLU A 88 11.26 6.10 14.18
N PRO A 89 12.53 5.92 14.56
CA PRO A 89 13.60 6.87 14.26
C PRO A 89 13.70 7.17 12.76
N GLY A 90 13.81 8.47 12.42
CA GLY A 90 13.82 8.94 11.03
C GLY A 90 12.43 9.13 10.42
N THR A 91 11.34 8.97 11.19
CA THR A 91 9.99 9.28 10.69
C THR A 91 9.73 10.78 10.72
N VAL A 92 9.22 11.29 9.60
CA VAL A 92 8.84 12.68 9.39
C VAL A 92 7.33 12.81 9.37
N ARG A 93 6.79 13.80 10.06
CA ARG A 93 5.36 14.13 9.96
C ARG A 93 5.10 14.89 8.68
N GLY A 94 4.20 14.36 7.82
CA GLY A 94 3.87 15.01 6.56
C GLY A 94 2.73 14.31 5.82
N SER A 95 2.14 15.02 4.85
CA SER A 95 1.10 14.48 3.98
C SER A 95 1.72 13.81 2.75
N GLY A 96 1.20 12.64 2.38
CA GLY A 96 1.54 11.99 1.12
C GLY A 96 1.11 12.79 -0.12
N GLU A 97 0.08 13.64 0.00
CA GLU A 97 -0.41 14.50 -1.08
C GLU A 97 0.47 15.74 -1.34
N ALA A 98 1.40 16.05 -0.43
CA ALA A 98 2.38 17.14 -0.53
C ALA A 98 3.64 16.74 0.27
N LEU A 99 4.47 15.90 -0.32
CA LEU A 99 5.64 15.34 0.35
C LEU A 99 6.68 16.44 0.67
N PRO A 100 7.08 16.62 1.94
CA PRO A 100 8.09 17.59 2.36
C PRO A 100 9.52 17.13 2.00
N VAL A 101 9.65 16.58 0.82
CA VAL A 101 10.88 16.01 0.27
C VAL A 101 11.14 16.64 -1.09
N ARG A 102 12.38 17.02 -1.33
CA ARG A 102 12.79 17.61 -2.62
C ARG A 102 12.63 16.60 -3.76
N THR A 103 12.50 17.12 -4.98
CA THR A 103 12.45 16.32 -6.20
C THR A 103 13.72 15.47 -6.34
N ALA A 104 13.57 14.22 -6.78
CA ALA A 104 14.67 13.30 -7.08
C ALA A 104 15.61 13.03 -5.89
N ALA A 105 15.09 12.93 -4.68
CA ALA A 105 15.88 12.80 -3.45
C ALA A 105 16.03 11.37 -2.94
N VAL A 106 15.17 10.42 -3.38
CA VAL A 106 15.16 9.05 -2.87
C VAL A 106 15.32 8.01 -3.97
N ASP A 107 15.91 6.89 -3.64
CA ASP A 107 16.10 5.76 -4.58
C ASP A 107 14.83 4.96 -4.76
N VAL A 108 14.09 4.82 -3.67
CA VAL A 108 12.84 4.06 -3.63
C VAL A 108 11.80 4.85 -2.85
N CYS A 109 10.64 5.07 -3.46
CA CYS A 109 9.45 5.56 -2.77
C CYS A 109 8.46 4.41 -2.63
N TYR A 110 8.14 4.06 -1.39
CA TYR A 110 7.29 2.93 -1.03
C TYR A 110 6.00 3.40 -0.38
N SER A 111 4.89 2.75 -0.66
CA SER A 111 3.63 2.92 0.06
C SER A 111 2.81 1.64 0.02
N SER A 112 2.28 1.21 1.15
CA SER A 112 1.53 -0.04 1.28
C SER A 112 0.29 0.14 2.14
N ASN A 113 -0.90 -0.13 1.56
CA ASN A 113 -2.20 -0.01 2.20
C ASN A 113 -2.50 1.41 2.72
N VAL A 114 -2.17 2.42 1.92
CA VAL A 114 -2.34 3.84 2.27
C VAL A 114 -3.22 4.56 1.26
N LEU A 115 -3.14 4.20 -0.02
CA LEU A 115 -3.79 4.95 -1.10
C LEU A 115 -5.31 5.05 -0.93
N GLU A 116 -5.94 4.00 -0.38
CA GLU A 116 -7.36 3.95 -0.02
C GLU A 116 -7.74 4.90 1.13
N HIS A 117 -6.75 5.40 1.88
CA HIS A 117 -6.93 6.32 3.00
C HIS A 117 -6.67 7.79 2.62
N VAL A 118 -6.29 8.05 1.37
CA VAL A 118 -5.91 9.37 0.87
C VAL A 118 -7.01 9.94 -0.02
N ARG A 119 -7.36 11.22 0.18
CA ARG A 119 -8.43 11.88 -0.57
C ARG A 119 -8.08 12.04 -2.05
N SER A 120 -6.83 12.37 -2.36
CA SER A 120 -6.32 12.59 -3.71
C SER A 120 -5.24 11.55 -4.06
N PRO A 121 -5.61 10.27 -4.28
CA PRO A 121 -4.65 9.16 -4.39
C PRO A 121 -3.65 9.36 -5.54
N TRP A 122 -4.10 9.94 -6.64
CA TRP A 122 -3.21 10.15 -7.81
C TRP A 122 -2.28 11.34 -7.64
N GLN A 123 -2.63 12.33 -6.81
CA GLN A 123 -1.72 13.38 -6.38
C GLN A 123 -0.61 12.80 -5.50
N MET A 124 -0.96 11.97 -4.52
CA MET A 124 0.04 11.26 -3.70
C MET A 124 0.97 10.42 -4.60
N THR A 125 0.42 9.68 -5.55
CA THR A 125 1.24 8.86 -6.45
C THR A 125 2.18 9.74 -7.32
N ALA A 126 1.71 10.89 -7.80
CA ALA A 126 2.54 11.85 -8.53
C ALA A 126 3.66 12.43 -7.67
N GLU A 127 3.38 12.75 -6.40
CA GLU A 127 4.40 13.19 -5.44
C GLU A 127 5.44 12.10 -5.18
N MET A 128 5.01 10.83 -5.03
CA MET A 128 5.93 9.69 -4.93
C MET A 128 6.86 9.59 -6.14
N VAL A 129 6.33 9.79 -7.35
CA VAL A 129 7.15 9.84 -8.58
C VAL A 129 8.09 11.03 -8.55
N ARG A 130 7.63 12.22 -8.16
CA ARG A 130 8.43 13.44 -8.11
C ARG A 130 9.66 13.30 -7.20
N VAL A 131 9.49 12.73 -6.02
CA VAL A 131 10.57 12.61 -5.02
C VAL A 131 11.55 11.47 -5.33
N THR A 132 11.14 10.48 -6.10
CA THR A 132 12.01 9.39 -6.55
C THR A 132 12.98 9.91 -7.60
N ARG A 133 14.25 9.54 -7.57
CA ARG A 133 15.24 9.91 -8.59
C ARG A 133 14.95 9.25 -9.95
N PRO A 134 15.42 9.81 -11.07
CA PRO A 134 15.43 9.11 -12.36
C PRO A 134 16.09 7.72 -12.24
N GLY A 135 15.48 6.70 -12.82
CA GLY A 135 15.89 5.30 -12.66
C GLY A 135 15.50 4.65 -11.34
N GLY A 136 15.04 5.44 -10.36
CA GLY A 136 14.56 4.94 -9.06
C GLY A 136 13.19 4.25 -9.16
N THR A 137 12.78 3.59 -8.08
CA THR A 137 11.59 2.75 -8.05
C THR A 137 10.48 3.34 -7.19
N VAL A 138 9.26 3.34 -7.69
CA VAL A 138 8.03 3.60 -6.94
C VAL A 138 7.30 2.28 -6.75
N PHE A 139 7.06 1.92 -5.50
CA PHE A 139 6.25 0.76 -5.13
C PHE A 139 4.96 1.23 -4.47
N LEU A 140 3.85 0.84 -5.05
CA LEU A 140 2.53 1.21 -4.56
C LEU A 140 1.68 -0.04 -4.37
N SER A 141 1.05 -0.18 -3.20
CA SER A 141 0.01 -1.19 -3.01
C SER A 141 -1.16 -0.65 -2.21
N PHE A 142 -2.36 -1.14 -2.52
CA PHE A 142 -3.59 -0.70 -1.86
C PHE A 142 -4.69 -1.74 -1.95
N THR A 143 -5.70 -1.61 -1.09
CA THR A 143 -6.90 -2.44 -1.09
C THR A 143 -7.98 -1.80 -1.96
N PRO A 144 -8.36 -2.40 -3.10
CA PRO A 144 -9.40 -1.85 -3.98
C PRO A 144 -10.76 -1.83 -3.30
N TRP A 145 -11.54 -0.77 -3.51
CA TRP A 145 -12.87 -0.59 -2.92
C TRP A 145 -13.81 -1.77 -3.14
N TRP A 146 -13.83 -2.32 -4.36
CA TRP A 146 -14.72 -3.42 -4.73
C TRP A 146 -14.22 -4.80 -4.33
N SER A 147 -13.07 -4.91 -3.69
CA SER A 147 -12.61 -6.17 -3.11
C SER A 147 -13.44 -6.54 -1.87
N PRO A 148 -13.46 -7.80 -1.43
CA PRO A 148 -14.14 -8.20 -0.20
C PRO A 148 -13.69 -7.41 1.04
N HIS A 149 -12.47 -6.90 1.01
CA HIS A 149 -11.83 -6.17 2.10
C HIS A 149 -11.89 -4.64 1.95
N GLY A 150 -12.35 -4.12 0.80
CA GLY A 150 -12.35 -2.68 0.49
C GLY A 150 -13.21 -1.82 1.44
N GLY A 151 -14.19 -2.43 2.08
CA GLY A 151 -15.01 -1.79 3.12
C GLY A 151 -14.40 -1.79 4.52
N HIS A 152 -13.22 -2.41 4.70
CA HIS A 152 -12.61 -2.63 6.01
C HIS A 152 -13.64 -3.17 7.02
N GLU A 153 -13.78 -2.59 8.21
CA GLU A 153 -14.73 -3.03 9.25
C GLU A 153 -16.20 -2.96 8.80
N THR A 154 -16.49 -2.22 7.73
CA THR A 154 -17.86 -2.08 7.21
C THR A 154 -18.24 -3.12 6.16
N GLY A 155 -17.30 -3.99 5.77
CA GLY A 155 -17.57 -5.10 4.88
C GLY A 155 -18.59 -6.11 5.43
N PRO A 156 -19.35 -6.78 4.58
CA PRO A 156 -19.48 -6.62 3.12
C PRO A 156 -20.45 -5.49 2.71
N TRP A 157 -20.97 -4.70 3.65
CA TRP A 157 -22.04 -3.71 3.41
C TRP A 157 -21.59 -2.52 2.55
N HIS A 158 -20.28 -2.34 2.37
CA HIS A 158 -19.72 -1.30 1.50
C HIS A 158 -20.16 -1.46 0.04
N TYR A 159 -20.51 -2.68 -0.43
CA TYR A 159 -21.07 -2.90 -1.75
C TYR A 159 -22.40 -2.17 -1.99
N LEU A 160 -23.15 -1.90 -0.91
CA LEU A 160 -24.40 -1.14 -0.95
C LEU A 160 -24.18 0.38 -0.78
N GLY A 161 -22.91 0.83 -0.76
CA GLY A 161 -22.49 2.21 -0.64
C GLY A 161 -21.84 2.53 0.72
N GLY A 162 -20.70 3.23 0.66
CA GLY A 162 -19.85 3.48 1.83
C GLY A 162 -20.55 4.23 2.96
N HIS A 163 -21.32 5.29 2.67
CA HIS A 163 -22.07 6.02 3.69
C HIS A 163 -23.20 5.20 4.34
N ARG A 164 -23.82 4.30 3.60
CA ARG A 164 -24.83 3.37 4.14
C ARG A 164 -24.17 2.34 5.05
N ALA A 165 -23.04 1.78 4.63
CA ALA A 165 -22.26 0.82 5.41
C ALA A 165 -21.77 1.42 6.73
N ARG A 166 -21.21 2.64 6.68
CA ARG A 166 -20.80 3.41 7.87
C ARG A 166 -21.95 3.64 8.85
N ARG A 167 -23.13 4.11 8.36
CA ARG A 167 -24.33 4.30 9.20
C ARG A 167 -24.80 2.99 9.85
N ARG A 168 -24.80 1.88 9.09
CA ARG A 168 -25.15 0.56 9.61
C ARG A 168 -24.18 0.12 10.71
N TYR A 169 -22.87 0.27 10.48
CA TYR A 169 -21.84 -0.06 11.47
C TYR A 169 -22.05 0.70 12.77
N ARG A 170 -22.24 2.03 12.68
CA ARG A 170 -22.52 2.89 13.85
C ARG A 170 -23.78 2.47 14.62
N ARG A 171 -24.87 2.18 13.91
CA ARG A 171 -26.12 1.71 14.54
C ARG A 171 -25.93 0.38 15.26
N ARG A 172 -25.16 -0.53 14.70
CA ARG A 172 -24.97 -1.87 15.27
C ARG A 172 -23.98 -1.90 16.43
N ASN A 173 -22.92 -1.08 16.38
CA ASN A 173 -21.80 -1.15 17.31
C ASN A 173 -21.77 0.03 18.30
N GLY A 174 -22.69 1.00 18.21
CA GLY A 174 -22.73 2.19 19.07
C GLY A 174 -21.56 3.17 18.89
N ARG A 175 -20.65 2.91 17.92
CA ARG A 175 -19.47 3.72 17.63
C ARG A 175 -19.19 3.80 16.14
N GLU A 176 -18.44 4.83 15.75
CA GLU A 176 -17.94 4.94 14.37
C GLU A 176 -16.90 3.84 14.06
N PRO A 177 -16.81 3.37 12.81
CA PRO A 177 -15.68 2.54 12.39
C PRO A 177 -14.38 3.34 12.44
N LYS A 178 -13.22 2.68 12.60
CA LYS A 178 -11.90 3.33 12.49
C LYS A 178 -11.76 3.97 11.09
N ASN A 179 -12.09 3.21 10.06
CA ASN A 179 -12.01 3.63 8.66
C ASN A 179 -13.35 4.23 8.19
N LYS A 180 -13.44 5.57 8.19
CA LYS A 180 -14.68 6.31 7.92
C LYS A 180 -14.77 6.67 6.45
N PHE A 181 -15.70 6.05 5.72
CA PHE A 181 -15.92 6.38 4.32
C PHE A 181 -16.20 7.88 4.10
N GLY A 182 -15.45 8.49 3.19
CA GLY A 182 -15.51 9.92 2.86
C GLY A 182 -14.64 10.83 3.76
N GLU A 183 -14.03 10.27 4.82
CA GLU A 183 -13.11 11.01 5.71
C GLU A 183 -11.70 10.39 5.72
N SER A 184 -11.59 9.11 6.06
CA SER A 184 -10.34 8.35 6.14
C SER A 184 -10.38 7.04 5.35
N LEU A 185 -11.40 6.82 4.53
CA LEU A 185 -11.50 5.72 3.58
C LEU A 185 -12.16 6.22 2.30
N PHE A 186 -11.52 5.99 1.17
CA PHE A 186 -11.95 6.48 -0.13
C PHE A 186 -12.03 5.35 -1.14
N ARG A 187 -12.76 5.60 -2.22
CA ARG A 187 -12.96 4.63 -3.27
C ARG A 187 -11.80 4.69 -4.26
N VAL A 188 -10.98 3.66 -4.26
CA VAL A 188 -9.89 3.48 -5.23
C VAL A 188 -10.11 2.18 -5.97
N SER A 189 -9.99 2.19 -7.30
CA SER A 189 -10.19 1.02 -8.14
C SER A 189 -8.89 0.54 -8.80
N VAL A 190 -8.85 -0.75 -9.11
CA VAL A 190 -7.75 -1.35 -9.89
C VAL A 190 -7.65 -0.70 -11.26
N GLY A 191 -8.80 -0.46 -11.90
CA GLY A 191 -8.85 0.14 -13.24
C GLY A 191 -8.28 1.55 -13.30
N GLU A 192 -8.56 2.38 -12.28
CA GLU A 192 -8.00 3.73 -12.16
C GLU A 192 -6.49 3.67 -11.97
N ALA A 193 -5.99 2.82 -11.08
CA ALA A 193 -4.56 2.65 -10.83
C ALA A 193 -3.79 2.20 -12.08
N LEU A 194 -4.30 1.19 -12.76
CA LEU A 194 -3.68 0.70 -14.00
C LEU A 194 -3.73 1.73 -15.12
N ARG A 195 -4.79 2.54 -15.21
CA ARG A 195 -4.89 3.63 -16.18
C ARG A 195 -3.86 4.71 -15.87
N TRP A 196 -3.85 5.20 -14.61
CA TRP A 196 -2.91 6.22 -14.17
C TRP A 196 -1.45 5.82 -14.47
N ALA A 197 -1.05 4.61 -14.06
CA ALA A 197 0.30 4.11 -14.27
C ALA A 197 0.69 4.01 -15.75
N ARG A 198 -0.27 3.68 -16.65
CA ARG A 198 -0.03 3.59 -18.10
C ARG A 198 0.02 4.96 -18.80
N THR A 199 -0.71 5.94 -18.27
CA THR A 199 -0.81 7.26 -18.89
C THR A 199 0.17 8.27 -18.31
N CYS A 200 0.80 7.99 -17.17
CA CYS A 200 1.82 8.85 -16.59
C CYS A 200 3.10 8.81 -17.46
N PRO A 201 3.52 9.96 -18.03
CA PRO A 201 4.67 10.01 -18.94
C PRO A 201 6.00 9.75 -18.21
N ASP A 202 6.04 10.05 -16.90
CA ASP A 202 7.28 10.07 -16.12
C ASP A 202 7.65 8.69 -15.54
N VAL A 203 6.83 7.65 -15.82
CA VAL A 203 7.10 6.31 -15.30
C VAL A 203 7.06 5.24 -16.39
N GLU A 204 7.78 4.17 -16.12
CA GLU A 204 7.70 2.87 -16.79
C GLU A 204 7.12 1.86 -15.82
N VAL A 205 6.06 1.15 -16.20
CA VAL A 205 5.47 0.10 -15.35
C VAL A 205 6.30 -1.17 -15.46
N LEU A 206 6.97 -1.54 -14.38
CA LEU A 206 7.79 -2.76 -14.31
C LEU A 206 6.95 -4.02 -14.05
N ALA A 207 6.00 -3.91 -13.09
CA ALA A 207 5.14 -5.02 -12.71
C ALA A 207 3.79 -4.55 -12.17
N THR A 208 2.76 -5.36 -12.39
CA THR A 208 1.44 -5.24 -11.75
C THR A 208 0.95 -6.63 -11.37
N PHE A 209 0.53 -6.81 -10.12
CA PHE A 209 0.02 -8.12 -9.67
C PHE A 209 -0.88 -7.98 -8.44
N PRO A 210 -1.83 -8.92 -8.25
CA PRO A 210 -2.59 -9.03 -7.01
C PRO A 210 -1.69 -9.64 -5.92
N ARG A 211 -1.48 -8.91 -4.81
CA ARG A 211 -0.46 -9.21 -3.79
C ARG A 211 -0.58 -10.60 -3.17
N TYR A 212 -1.80 -11.00 -2.84
CA TYR A 212 -2.08 -12.24 -2.11
C TYR A 212 -2.24 -13.47 -3.01
N HIS A 213 -2.18 -13.27 -4.32
CA HIS A 213 -2.41 -14.35 -5.30
C HIS A 213 -1.10 -14.93 -5.81
N PRO A 214 -1.11 -16.20 -6.25
CA PRO A 214 0.04 -16.78 -6.92
C PRO A 214 0.28 -16.11 -8.28
N TRP A 215 1.51 -16.22 -8.78
CA TRP A 215 1.98 -15.53 -9.99
C TRP A 215 1.08 -15.76 -11.23
N TRP A 216 0.51 -16.94 -11.38
CA TRP A 216 -0.35 -17.27 -12.51
C TRP A 216 -1.71 -16.53 -12.47
N ALA A 217 -2.15 -16.05 -11.32
CA ALA A 217 -3.43 -15.33 -11.19
C ALA A 217 -3.39 -13.89 -11.71
N THR A 218 -2.24 -13.41 -12.17
CA THR A 218 -2.09 -12.04 -12.71
C THR A 218 -2.98 -11.77 -13.94
N TRP A 219 -3.43 -12.81 -14.65
CA TRP A 219 -4.38 -12.66 -15.75
C TRP A 219 -5.69 -11.98 -15.32
N VAL A 220 -6.08 -12.10 -14.05
CA VAL A 220 -7.27 -11.45 -13.48
C VAL A 220 -7.26 -9.94 -13.73
N LEU A 221 -6.08 -9.30 -13.72
CA LEU A 221 -5.94 -7.86 -13.97
C LEU A 221 -6.34 -7.44 -15.40
N LYS A 222 -6.39 -8.39 -16.34
CA LYS A 222 -6.77 -8.14 -17.74
C LYS A 222 -8.29 -8.12 -17.93
N VAL A 223 -9.08 -8.65 -16.97
CA VAL A 223 -10.53 -8.76 -17.09
C VAL A 223 -11.20 -7.63 -16.31
N PRO A 224 -11.80 -6.63 -17.00
CA PRO A 224 -12.55 -5.56 -16.35
C PRO A 224 -13.68 -6.12 -15.46
N GLY A 225 -13.94 -5.48 -14.33
CA GLY A 225 -14.90 -5.98 -13.34
C GLY A 225 -14.31 -7.05 -12.43
N LEU A 226 -13.85 -8.18 -12.97
CA LEU A 226 -13.25 -9.25 -12.18
C LEU A 226 -12.03 -8.78 -11.39
N ARG A 227 -11.16 -7.96 -12.01
CA ARG A 227 -9.99 -7.38 -11.36
C ARG A 227 -10.33 -6.55 -10.13
N GLU A 228 -11.48 -5.90 -10.12
CA GLU A 228 -11.91 -5.05 -8.99
C GLU A 228 -12.29 -5.87 -7.75
N ILE A 229 -12.84 -7.06 -7.96
CA ILE A 229 -13.36 -7.92 -6.88
C ILE A 229 -12.29 -8.90 -6.41
N VAL A 230 -11.57 -9.51 -7.36
CA VAL A 230 -10.64 -10.62 -7.05
C VAL A 230 -9.26 -10.11 -6.62
N SER A 231 -8.83 -8.92 -7.05
CA SER A 231 -7.54 -8.36 -6.63
C SER A 231 -7.65 -7.75 -5.22
N TRP A 232 -7.62 -8.55 -4.20
CA TRP A 232 -7.80 -8.12 -2.80
C TRP A 232 -6.83 -7.03 -2.35
N ASN A 233 -5.65 -6.99 -2.95
CA ASN A 233 -4.69 -5.91 -2.86
C ASN A 233 -3.93 -5.85 -4.19
N LEU A 234 -3.86 -4.67 -4.79
CA LEU A 234 -3.10 -4.46 -6.02
C LEU A 234 -1.71 -3.94 -5.68
N VAL A 235 -0.69 -4.51 -6.31
CA VAL A 235 0.67 -3.97 -6.33
C VAL A 235 0.96 -3.41 -7.72
N VAL A 236 1.54 -2.21 -7.74
CA VAL A 236 2.09 -1.56 -8.93
C VAL A 236 3.54 -1.18 -8.65
N VAL A 237 4.46 -1.68 -9.43
CA VAL A 237 5.88 -1.33 -9.37
C VAL A 237 6.23 -0.54 -10.62
N MET A 238 6.78 0.64 -10.44
CA MET A 238 7.13 1.57 -11.51
C MET A 238 8.58 2.02 -11.36
N ARG A 239 9.23 2.30 -12.49
CA ARG A 239 10.52 3.00 -12.56
C ARG A 239 10.27 4.43 -12.98
N ARG A 240 10.85 5.40 -12.29
CA ARG A 240 10.88 6.78 -12.78
C ARG A 240 11.84 6.88 -13.98
N LYS A 241 11.36 7.51 -15.06
CA LYS A 241 12.17 7.80 -16.25
C LYS A 241 13.16 8.94 -16.02
#